data_18fa93b253930f93cdd15aa2bae142bf
#
_entry.id   18fa93b253930f93cdd15aa2bae142bf
#
_cell.length_a   1.000
_cell.length_b   1.000
_cell.length_c   1.000
_cell.angle_alpha   90.00
_cell.angle_beta   90.00
_cell.angle_gamma   90.00
#
_symmetry.space_group_name_H-M   'P 1'
#
loop_
_entity.id
_entity.type
_entity.pdbx_description
1 polymer ?
#
loop_
_entity_poly.entity_id
_entity_poly.type
_entity_poly.pdbx_seq_one_letter_code
_entity_poly.pdbx_strand_id
1 'polypeptide(L)'
;MSPEITVFGSINMDMVVYSAKEPQKGETVIGSSFETFQGGKGANQAVAISRLGVPVSFVGKVGNDVFGNELLDALEKEAVDVSGVQKSSEDSGTAFITVFEETSQNQIIVILGANALVNSDQVTEETLISSKILIAQLETPSGETEKLFKRSKEFECYCILNTAPVHNLSNSLMDESDLLIMNETELATLSGDSPSRKFTSQVLNKSLEKIPLMDRQSVIVTLGSQGVYVYENKIGTLVPGLDVVSVDTTGSGDCFVGALATQYLVHGNLVDAAYFANKAAALSVTKKGASASMPVLEEVVNLI
;
A
#
# COMPACT_ATOMS: atom_id res chain seq x y z
N MET A 1 15.10 -0.46 19.04
CA MET A 1 15.81 -1.13 17.91
C MET A 1 15.70 -0.19 16.72
N SER A 2 16.74 -0.07 15.92
CA SER A 2 16.67 0.74 14.70
C SER A 2 15.67 0.11 13.73
N PRO A 3 14.86 0.91 12.99
CA PRO A 3 13.94 0.41 11.99
C PRO A 3 14.69 -0.37 10.89
N GLU A 4 14.19 -1.57 10.56
CA GLU A 4 14.75 -2.39 9.47
C GLU A 4 13.93 -2.26 8.17
N ILE A 5 12.72 -1.69 8.27
CA ILE A 5 11.88 -1.34 7.12
C ILE A 5 11.59 0.15 7.17
N THR A 6 11.78 0.83 6.05
CA THR A 6 11.36 2.23 5.87
C THR A 6 10.26 2.29 4.82
N VAL A 7 9.17 2.96 5.17
CA VAL A 7 8.05 3.24 4.25
C VAL A 7 8.10 4.72 3.86
N PHE A 8 8.33 4.99 2.58
CA PHE A 8 8.28 6.31 1.98
C PHE A 8 6.96 6.46 1.24
N GLY A 9 6.06 7.31 1.72
CA GLY A 9 4.72 7.31 1.14
C GLY A 9 3.75 8.35 1.69
N SER A 10 2.49 8.13 1.32
CA SER A 10 1.36 8.99 1.64
C SER A 10 0.79 8.74 3.03
N ILE A 11 0.19 9.78 3.58
CA ILE A 11 -0.63 9.76 4.77
C ILE A 11 -1.82 10.70 4.57
N ASN A 12 -3.04 10.22 4.80
CA ASN A 12 -4.28 10.95 4.52
C ASN A 12 -5.25 10.89 5.70
N MET A 13 -6.07 11.92 5.80
CA MET A 13 -7.31 11.84 6.57
C MET A 13 -8.46 11.48 5.60
N ASP A 14 -9.02 10.30 5.78
CA ASP A 14 -10.15 9.81 4.98
C ASP A 14 -11.46 10.29 5.61
N MET A 15 -12.23 11.04 4.86
CA MET A 15 -13.53 11.60 5.24
C MET A 15 -14.63 10.79 4.54
N VAL A 16 -15.33 9.95 5.30
CA VAL A 16 -16.31 9.01 4.77
C VAL A 16 -17.71 9.51 5.06
N VAL A 17 -18.49 9.76 4.01
CA VAL A 17 -19.92 10.10 4.08
C VAL A 17 -20.73 8.92 3.60
N TYR A 18 -21.69 8.50 4.39
CA TYR A 18 -22.66 7.48 4.01
C TYR A 18 -23.96 8.13 3.52
N SER A 19 -24.48 7.66 2.40
CA SER A 19 -25.72 8.14 1.80
C SER A 19 -26.52 6.96 1.25
N ALA A 20 -27.85 7.02 1.33
CA ALA A 20 -28.70 5.97 0.75
C ALA A 20 -28.43 5.78 -0.74
N LYS A 21 -28.31 6.89 -1.49
CA LYS A 21 -28.13 6.89 -2.95
C LYS A 21 -27.12 7.93 -3.42
N GLU A 22 -26.67 7.77 -4.65
CA GLU A 22 -25.86 8.76 -5.36
C GLU A 22 -26.71 10.00 -5.70
N PRO A 23 -26.23 11.24 -5.37
CA PRO A 23 -26.91 12.47 -5.75
C PRO A 23 -26.92 12.65 -7.27
N GLN A 24 -28.06 13.00 -7.84
CA GLN A 24 -28.14 13.45 -9.24
C GLN A 24 -27.58 14.85 -9.39
N LYS A 25 -27.17 15.21 -10.60
CA LYS A 25 -26.65 16.56 -10.89
C LYS A 25 -27.62 17.66 -10.44
N GLY A 26 -27.18 18.48 -9.48
CA GLY A 26 -28.01 19.56 -8.90
C GLY A 26 -28.93 19.10 -7.75
N GLU A 27 -28.90 17.81 -7.37
CA GLU A 27 -29.66 17.29 -6.23
C GLU A 27 -28.89 17.48 -4.93
N THR A 28 -29.63 17.77 -3.85
CA THR A 28 -29.11 17.70 -2.48
C THR A 28 -29.71 16.47 -1.79
N VAL A 29 -28.85 15.58 -1.30
CA VAL A 29 -29.27 14.42 -0.49
C VAL A 29 -28.81 14.60 0.94
N ILE A 30 -29.55 14.00 1.88
CA ILE A 30 -29.18 13.97 3.30
C ILE A 30 -28.42 12.67 3.54
N GLY A 31 -27.15 12.78 4.00
CA GLY A 31 -26.35 11.63 4.41
C GLY A 31 -26.86 10.98 5.69
N SER A 32 -26.58 9.71 5.88
CA SER A 32 -26.94 8.94 7.08
C SER A 32 -25.91 9.09 8.20
N SER A 33 -24.62 9.18 7.87
CA SER A 33 -23.53 9.37 8.85
C SER A 33 -22.28 9.97 8.19
N PHE A 34 -21.37 10.41 9.04
CA PHE A 34 -20.04 10.89 8.68
C PHE A 34 -19.01 10.31 9.65
N GLU A 35 -17.92 9.79 9.14
CA GLU A 35 -16.83 9.22 9.92
C GLU A 35 -15.48 9.69 9.34
N THR A 36 -14.45 9.77 10.18
CA THR A 36 -13.07 10.03 9.75
C THR A 36 -12.18 8.84 10.10
N PHE A 37 -11.28 8.50 9.18
CA PHE A 37 -10.32 7.42 9.38
C PHE A 37 -8.92 7.88 9.00
N GLN A 38 -7.91 7.35 9.69
CA GLN A 38 -6.53 7.48 9.25
C GLN A 38 -6.31 6.55 8.06
N GLY A 39 -5.77 7.12 6.97
CA GLY A 39 -5.54 6.45 5.71
C GLY A 39 -4.23 6.89 5.06
N GLY A 40 -4.14 6.67 3.76
CA GLY A 40 -2.93 6.82 2.97
C GLY A 40 -2.15 5.51 2.90
N LYS A 41 -1.80 5.10 1.69
CA LYS A 41 -1.17 3.77 1.45
C LYS A 41 0.11 3.57 2.26
N GLY A 42 0.97 4.60 2.31
CA GLY A 42 2.20 4.52 3.08
C GLY A 42 1.95 4.34 4.57
N ALA A 43 1.07 5.15 5.17
CA ALA A 43 0.71 5.04 6.57
C ALA A 43 0.08 3.68 6.91
N ASN A 44 -0.84 3.19 6.07
CA ASN A 44 -1.47 1.87 6.23
C ASN A 44 -0.42 0.75 6.23
N GLN A 45 0.52 0.77 5.28
CA GLN A 45 1.58 -0.23 5.17
C GLN A 45 2.52 -0.20 6.39
N ALA A 46 2.86 1.00 6.90
CA ALA A 46 3.66 1.14 8.10
C ALA A 46 2.95 0.58 9.35
N VAL A 47 1.65 0.86 9.50
CA VAL A 47 0.84 0.28 10.60
C VAL A 47 0.79 -1.25 10.51
N ALA A 48 0.60 -1.81 9.30
CA ALA A 48 0.59 -3.26 9.12
C ALA A 48 1.92 -3.89 9.55
N ILE A 49 3.06 -3.30 9.18
CA ILE A 49 4.40 -3.77 9.57
C ILE A 49 4.58 -3.71 11.09
N SER A 50 4.23 -2.58 11.70
CA SER A 50 4.40 -2.38 13.14
C SER A 50 3.56 -3.38 13.96
N ARG A 51 2.30 -3.59 13.59
CA ARG A 51 1.40 -4.56 14.27
C ARG A 51 1.87 -6.02 14.13
N LEU A 52 2.66 -6.31 13.09
CA LEU A 52 3.31 -7.60 12.90
C LEU A 52 4.67 -7.72 13.63
N GLY A 53 5.02 -6.70 14.43
CA GLY A 53 6.14 -6.75 15.38
C GLY A 53 7.51 -6.39 14.79
N VAL A 54 7.57 -5.81 13.60
CA VAL A 54 8.83 -5.33 13.00
C VAL A 54 8.96 -3.81 13.19
N PRO A 55 10.10 -3.31 13.71
CA PRO A 55 10.37 -1.88 13.79
C PRO A 55 10.35 -1.24 12.41
N VAL A 56 9.53 -0.19 12.25
CA VAL A 56 9.32 0.50 10.97
C VAL A 56 9.44 2.01 11.13
N SER A 57 10.10 2.65 10.18
CA SER A 57 10.11 4.11 10.02
C SER A 57 9.17 4.52 8.89
N PHE A 58 8.38 5.56 9.13
CA PHE A 58 7.55 6.18 8.10
C PHE A 58 8.12 7.55 7.73
N VAL A 59 8.31 7.76 6.44
CA VAL A 59 8.79 9.03 5.87
C VAL A 59 7.73 9.59 4.92
N GLY A 60 7.25 10.79 5.23
CA GLY A 60 6.17 11.42 4.49
C GLY A 60 6.04 12.91 4.85
N LYS A 61 4.93 13.53 4.48
CA LYS A 61 4.59 14.90 4.88
C LYS A 61 3.14 15.03 5.29
N VAL A 62 2.91 15.86 6.30
CA VAL A 62 1.60 16.32 6.73
C VAL A 62 1.52 17.83 6.70
N GLY A 63 0.33 18.38 6.71
CA GLY A 63 0.10 19.82 6.90
C GLY A 63 0.38 20.26 8.33
N ASN A 64 0.56 21.55 8.50
CA ASN A 64 0.60 22.17 9.83
C ASN A 64 -0.83 22.49 10.31
N ASP A 65 -1.71 21.49 10.28
CA ASP A 65 -3.13 21.55 10.55
C ASP A 65 -3.58 20.52 11.61
N VAL A 66 -4.88 20.49 11.90
CA VAL A 66 -5.44 19.57 12.90
C VAL A 66 -5.29 18.11 12.45
N PHE A 67 -5.50 17.83 11.16
CA PHE A 67 -5.38 16.48 10.61
C PHE A 67 -3.93 16.00 10.66
N GLY A 68 -2.96 16.85 10.35
CA GLY A 68 -1.55 16.49 10.42
C GLY A 68 -1.12 16.05 11.82
N ASN A 69 -1.60 16.76 12.86
CA ASN A 69 -1.30 16.38 14.24
C ASN A 69 -1.98 15.04 14.59
N GLU A 70 -3.26 14.87 14.25
CA GLU A 70 -4.02 13.65 14.54
C GLU A 70 -3.41 12.41 13.84
N LEU A 71 -2.97 12.58 12.58
CA LEU A 71 -2.34 11.52 11.79
C LEU A 71 -1.00 11.08 12.40
N LEU A 72 -0.18 12.04 12.84
CA LEU A 72 1.10 11.73 13.51
C LEU A 72 0.87 11.01 14.84
N ASP A 73 -0.03 11.53 15.67
CA ASP A 73 -0.39 10.91 16.96
C ASP A 73 -0.90 9.46 16.77
N ALA A 74 -1.63 9.20 15.68
CA ALA A 74 -2.12 7.87 15.36
C ALA A 74 -0.99 6.91 15.01
N LEU A 75 -0.03 7.31 14.18
CA LEU A 75 1.13 6.48 13.82
C LEU A 75 2.04 6.21 15.04
N GLU A 76 2.26 7.21 15.89
CA GLU A 76 3.04 7.05 17.12
C GLU A 76 2.39 6.05 18.09
N LYS A 77 1.04 6.07 18.22
CA LYS A 77 0.30 5.07 19.01
C LYS A 77 0.44 3.65 18.48
N GLU A 78 0.63 3.51 17.17
CA GLU A 78 0.92 2.23 16.52
C GLU A 78 2.42 1.88 16.55
N ALA A 79 3.23 2.59 17.34
CA ALA A 79 4.67 2.39 17.48
C ALA A 79 5.47 2.52 16.15
N VAL A 80 4.97 3.29 15.20
CA VAL A 80 5.69 3.66 13.97
C VAL A 80 6.63 4.83 14.28
N ASP A 81 7.89 4.74 13.86
CA ASP A 81 8.81 5.87 13.95
C ASP A 81 8.46 6.92 12.89
N VAL A 82 8.01 8.08 13.35
CA VAL A 82 7.61 9.22 12.52
C VAL A 82 8.67 10.32 12.43
N SER A 83 9.88 10.07 12.88
CA SER A 83 10.96 11.07 12.87
C SER A 83 11.30 11.58 11.47
N GLY A 84 11.01 10.80 10.43
CA GLY A 84 11.15 11.17 9.02
C GLY A 84 9.99 11.99 8.45
N VAL A 85 8.92 12.26 9.25
CA VAL A 85 7.76 13.03 8.76
C VAL A 85 8.00 14.52 8.95
N GLN A 86 7.82 15.30 7.88
CA GLN A 86 7.95 16.75 7.92
C GLN A 86 6.57 17.42 7.85
N LYS A 87 6.45 18.58 8.54
CA LYS A 87 5.28 19.45 8.39
C LYS A 87 5.46 20.41 7.22
N SER A 88 4.39 20.62 6.47
CA SER A 88 4.32 21.47 5.28
C SER A 88 3.42 22.69 5.53
N SER A 89 3.56 23.72 4.69
CA SER A 89 2.60 24.82 4.60
C SER A 89 1.32 24.45 3.83
N GLU A 90 1.37 23.38 3.02
CA GLU A 90 0.18 22.82 2.38
C GLU A 90 -0.62 22.02 3.40
N ASP A 91 -1.93 21.91 3.19
CA ASP A 91 -2.80 21.12 4.04
C ASP A 91 -2.44 19.60 3.98
N SER A 92 -2.79 18.87 5.02
CA SER A 92 -2.64 17.41 5.05
C SER A 92 -3.39 16.74 3.90
N GLY A 93 -2.88 15.63 3.40
CA GLY A 93 -3.59 14.83 2.41
C GLY A 93 -4.95 14.38 2.93
N THR A 94 -5.97 14.44 2.07
CA THR A 94 -7.34 14.03 2.41
C THR A 94 -7.96 13.19 1.31
N ALA A 95 -8.82 12.25 1.68
CA ALA A 95 -9.68 11.54 0.76
C ALA A 95 -11.15 11.78 1.14
N PHE A 96 -11.96 12.21 0.19
CA PHE A 96 -13.40 12.33 0.33
C PHE A 96 -14.04 11.10 -0.26
N ILE A 97 -14.66 10.29 0.58
CA ILE A 97 -15.23 9.00 0.22
C ILE A 97 -16.73 9.06 0.46
N THR A 98 -17.52 8.86 -0.59
CA THR A 98 -18.98 8.71 -0.45
C THR A 98 -19.33 7.24 -0.67
N VAL A 99 -20.00 6.63 0.31
CA VAL A 99 -20.50 5.25 0.25
C VAL A 99 -22.00 5.28 0.03
N PHE A 100 -22.49 4.62 -1.01
CA PHE A 100 -23.90 4.51 -1.36
C PHE A 100 -24.46 3.19 -0.83
N GLU A 101 -25.27 3.27 0.24
CA GLU A 101 -25.75 2.10 0.99
C GLU A 101 -26.63 1.17 0.15
N GLU A 102 -27.47 1.72 -0.78
CA GLU A 102 -28.36 0.93 -1.63
C GLU A 102 -27.60 0.07 -2.68
N THR A 103 -26.45 0.54 -3.14
CA THR A 103 -25.67 -0.13 -4.19
C THR A 103 -24.37 -0.76 -3.70
N SER A 104 -23.96 -0.44 -2.48
CA SER A 104 -22.64 -0.77 -1.92
C SER A 104 -21.47 -0.28 -2.78
N GLN A 105 -21.69 0.76 -3.58
CA GLN A 105 -20.65 1.42 -4.38
C GLN A 105 -20.07 2.60 -3.61
N ASN A 106 -18.88 3.03 -4.01
CA ASN A 106 -18.26 4.25 -3.48
C ASN A 106 -17.70 5.13 -4.59
N GLN A 107 -17.51 6.40 -4.25
CA GLN A 107 -16.77 7.38 -5.04
C GLN A 107 -15.71 8.00 -4.15
N ILE A 108 -14.50 8.15 -4.69
CA ILE A 108 -13.35 8.64 -3.95
C ILE A 108 -12.70 9.79 -4.70
N ILE A 109 -12.49 10.91 -4.01
CA ILE A 109 -11.72 12.05 -4.48
C ILE A 109 -10.55 12.24 -3.53
N VAL A 110 -9.33 12.15 -4.05
CA VAL A 110 -8.11 12.34 -3.27
C VAL A 110 -7.54 13.72 -3.53
N ILE A 111 -7.19 14.43 -2.46
CA ILE A 111 -6.43 15.68 -2.47
C ILE A 111 -5.08 15.37 -1.85
N LEU A 112 -4.03 15.41 -2.66
CA LEU A 112 -2.68 15.02 -2.21
C LEU A 112 -2.15 15.92 -1.09
N GLY A 113 -2.43 17.23 -1.16
CA GLY A 113 -1.93 18.19 -0.16
C GLY A 113 -0.42 18.03 0.05
N ALA A 114 0.00 17.93 1.30
CA ALA A 114 1.40 17.77 1.69
C ALA A 114 2.08 16.54 1.08
N ASN A 115 1.34 15.48 0.73
CA ASN A 115 1.89 14.30 0.06
C ASN A 115 2.55 14.65 -1.28
N ALA A 116 2.03 15.66 -1.99
CA ALA A 116 2.61 16.12 -3.25
C ALA A 116 4.01 16.78 -3.09
N LEU A 117 4.42 17.09 -1.86
CA LEU A 117 5.69 17.74 -1.53
C LEU A 117 6.68 16.79 -0.85
N VAL A 118 6.35 15.52 -0.70
CA VAL A 118 7.26 14.50 -0.18
C VAL A 118 8.48 14.41 -1.10
N ASN A 119 9.67 14.39 -0.53
CA ASN A 119 10.91 14.32 -1.31
C ASN A 119 11.92 13.33 -0.72
N SER A 120 12.79 12.84 -1.57
CA SER A 120 13.79 11.81 -1.26
C SER A 120 14.80 12.23 -0.19
N ASP A 121 15.07 13.54 -0.05
CA ASP A 121 16.06 14.05 0.92
C ASP A 121 15.58 13.92 2.38
N GLN A 122 14.29 13.62 2.60
CA GLN A 122 13.75 13.32 3.94
C GLN A 122 14.28 11.99 4.49
N VAL A 123 14.67 11.06 3.62
CA VAL A 123 15.31 9.81 4.01
C VAL A 123 16.80 10.05 4.16
N THR A 124 17.30 10.07 5.40
CA THR A 124 18.71 10.31 5.69
C THR A 124 19.59 9.09 5.34
N GLU A 125 20.90 9.28 5.24
CA GLU A 125 21.83 8.16 5.07
C GLU A 125 21.77 7.20 6.25
N GLU A 126 21.62 7.70 7.47
CA GLU A 126 21.47 6.88 8.68
C GLU A 126 20.23 5.97 8.57
N THR A 127 19.11 6.50 8.06
CA THR A 127 17.92 5.71 7.78
C THR A 127 18.20 4.64 6.73
N LEU A 128 18.89 4.96 5.64
CA LEU A 128 19.23 3.99 4.60
C LEU A 128 20.18 2.88 5.11
N ILE A 129 21.17 3.24 5.93
CA ILE A 129 22.11 2.27 6.54
C ILE A 129 21.37 1.26 7.42
N SER A 130 20.33 1.69 8.14
CA SER A 130 19.54 0.80 9.01
C SER A 130 18.49 -0.01 8.26
N SER A 131 18.01 0.49 7.10
CA SER A 131 16.92 -0.12 6.35
C SER A 131 17.41 -1.28 5.49
N LYS A 132 16.80 -2.44 5.66
CA LYS A 132 16.98 -3.59 4.76
C LYS A 132 15.95 -3.60 3.63
N ILE A 133 14.75 -3.08 3.92
CA ILE A 133 13.66 -2.95 2.94
C ILE A 133 13.18 -1.51 2.90
N LEU A 134 13.01 -1.00 1.70
CA LEU A 134 12.42 0.31 1.42
C LEU A 134 11.14 0.11 0.60
N ILE A 135 10.03 0.63 1.09
CA ILE A 135 8.71 0.49 0.43
C ILE A 135 8.23 1.85 -0.01
N ALA A 136 7.70 1.93 -1.24
CA ALA A 136 7.01 3.12 -1.73
C ALA A 136 5.76 2.77 -2.54
N GLN A 137 4.89 3.77 -2.76
CA GLN A 137 3.67 3.70 -3.54
C GLN A 137 3.63 4.88 -4.52
N LEU A 138 2.53 5.03 -5.28
CA LEU A 138 2.39 6.09 -6.28
C LEU A 138 1.43 7.23 -5.86
N GLU A 139 1.27 7.45 -4.55
CA GLU A 139 0.52 8.60 -4.01
C GLU A 139 1.43 9.78 -3.59
N THR A 140 2.72 9.68 -3.86
CA THR A 140 3.73 10.72 -3.68
C THR A 140 4.44 10.96 -5.02
N PRO A 141 5.25 12.03 -5.17
CA PRO A 141 5.94 12.29 -6.43
C PRO A 141 6.84 11.13 -6.88
N SER A 142 6.48 10.47 -7.98
CA SER A 142 7.19 9.28 -8.49
C SER A 142 8.67 9.55 -8.81
N GLY A 143 9.00 10.78 -9.25
CA GLY A 143 10.39 11.19 -9.47
C GLY A 143 11.23 11.24 -8.18
N GLU A 144 10.61 11.53 -7.02
CA GLU A 144 11.29 11.48 -5.74
C GLU A 144 11.46 10.04 -5.26
N THR A 145 10.48 9.17 -5.50
CA THR A 145 10.60 7.73 -5.26
C THR A 145 11.74 7.13 -6.10
N GLU A 146 11.84 7.51 -7.39
CA GLU A 146 12.90 7.06 -8.28
C GLU A 146 14.30 7.47 -7.76
N LYS A 147 14.46 8.75 -7.38
CA LYS A 147 15.73 9.26 -6.80
C LYS A 147 16.09 8.48 -5.53
N LEU A 148 15.11 8.25 -4.66
CA LEU A 148 15.30 7.51 -3.42
C LEU A 148 15.75 6.07 -3.68
N PHE A 149 15.04 5.34 -4.54
CA PHE A 149 15.38 3.95 -4.87
C PHE A 149 16.76 3.84 -5.51
N LYS A 150 17.11 4.77 -6.41
CA LYS A 150 18.45 4.83 -7.00
C LYS A 150 19.53 5.02 -5.93
N ARG A 151 19.32 5.97 -4.99
CA ARG A 151 20.26 6.23 -3.90
C ARG A 151 20.38 5.04 -2.93
N SER A 152 19.29 4.35 -2.65
CA SER A 152 19.25 3.22 -1.72
C SER A 152 20.04 1.99 -2.19
N LYS A 153 20.34 1.88 -3.47
CA LYS A 153 21.20 0.81 -4.02
C LYS A 153 22.61 0.83 -3.44
N GLU A 154 23.13 2.01 -3.09
CA GLU A 154 24.45 2.16 -2.46
C GLU A 154 24.48 1.56 -1.04
N PHE A 155 23.31 1.33 -0.44
CA PHE A 155 23.11 0.81 0.90
C PHE A 155 22.52 -0.62 0.89
N GLU A 156 22.44 -1.27 -0.27
CA GLU A 156 21.92 -2.63 -0.46
C GLU A 156 20.48 -2.82 0.04
N CYS A 157 19.66 -1.73 0.07
CA CYS A 157 18.25 -1.82 0.44
C CYS A 157 17.46 -2.55 -0.66
N TYR A 158 16.58 -3.47 -0.26
CA TYR A 158 15.64 -4.11 -1.15
C TYR A 158 14.42 -3.20 -1.39
N CYS A 159 14.22 -2.76 -2.62
CA CYS A 159 13.21 -1.77 -2.97
C CYS A 159 11.92 -2.43 -3.43
N ILE A 160 10.84 -2.21 -2.69
CA ILE A 160 9.48 -2.67 -3.00
C ILE A 160 8.65 -1.49 -3.49
N LEU A 161 8.14 -1.56 -4.72
CA LEU A 161 7.20 -0.61 -5.26
C LEU A 161 5.80 -1.22 -5.33
N ASN A 162 4.86 -0.70 -4.56
CA ASN A 162 3.43 -0.94 -4.76
C ASN A 162 2.93 0.04 -5.84
N THR A 163 2.58 -0.47 -7.02
CA THR A 163 2.23 0.35 -8.18
C THR A 163 0.83 0.98 -8.11
N ALA A 164 0.32 1.19 -6.91
CA ALA A 164 -1.01 1.71 -6.63
C ALA A 164 -0.97 3.20 -6.20
N PRO A 165 -1.84 4.06 -6.76
CA PRO A 165 -2.57 3.87 -8.03
C PRO A 165 -1.64 4.03 -9.24
N VAL A 166 -1.85 3.24 -10.28
CA VAL A 166 -0.98 3.28 -11.46
C VAL A 166 -1.19 4.57 -12.25
N HIS A 167 -0.34 5.57 -12.00
CA HIS A 167 -0.28 6.84 -12.70
C HIS A 167 1.18 7.19 -12.97
N ASN A 168 1.51 7.58 -14.18
CA ASN A 168 2.83 8.12 -14.54
C ASN A 168 4.03 7.28 -14.04
N LEU A 169 3.90 5.96 -14.04
CA LEU A 169 4.99 5.06 -13.70
C LEU A 169 6.02 5.06 -14.82
N SER A 170 7.22 5.58 -14.55
CA SER A 170 8.33 5.56 -15.51
C SER A 170 9.01 4.19 -15.55
N ASN A 171 9.55 3.81 -16.72
CA ASN A 171 10.38 2.61 -16.82
C ASN A 171 11.59 2.71 -15.87
N SER A 172 12.15 3.90 -15.69
CA SER A 172 13.30 4.13 -14.81
C SER A 172 12.96 3.81 -13.35
N LEU A 173 11.78 4.21 -12.85
CA LEU A 173 11.35 3.85 -11.49
C LEU A 173 11.10 2.33 -11.38
N MET A 174 10.51 1.72 -12.40
CA MET A 174 10.40 0.25 -12.43
C MET A 174 11.78 -0.41 -12.36
N ASP A 175 12.74 0.05 -13.15
CA ASP A 175 14.09 -0.50 -13.21
C ASP A 175 14.84 -0.41 -11.88
N GLU A 176 14.56 0.59 -11.06
CA GLU A 176 15.16 0.75 -9.73
C GLU A 176 14.47 -0.11 -8.64
N SER A 177 13.33 -0.71 -8.94
CA SER A 177 12.60 -1.58 -8.01
C SER A 177 13.11 -3.01 -8.08
N ASP A 178 13.17 -3.71 -6.95
CA ASP A 178 13.51 -5.14 -6.88
C ASP A 178 12.25 -6.00 -6.91
N LEU A 179 11.17 -5.51 -6.31
CA LEU A 179 9.85 -6.12 -6.30
C LEU A 179 8.77 -5.11 -6.69
N LEU A 180 7.95 -5.48 -7.67
CA LEU A 180 6.74 -4.75 -8.02
C LEU A 180 5.51 -5.49 -7.46
N ILE A 181 4.64 -4.76 -6.75
CA ILE A 181 3.37 -5.31 -6.25
C ILE A 181 2.23 -4.53 -6.89
N MET A 182 1.34 -5.23 -7.56
CA MET A 182 0.21 -4.68 -8.29
C MET A 182 -1.04 -5.54 -8.11
N ASN A 183 -2.21 -4.96 -8.33
CA ASN A 183 -3.43 -5.74 -8.47
C ASN A 183 -3.72 -6.08 -9.95
N GLU A 184 -4.77 -6.83 -10.20
CA GLU A 184 -5.18 -7.25 -11.55
C GLU A 184 -5.52 -6.07 -12.47
N THR A 185 -6.03 -4.97 -11.93
CA THR A 185 -6.37 -3.76 -12.71
C THR A 185 -5.11 -2.99 -13.08
N GLU A 186 -4.16 -2.90 -12.17
CA GLU A 186 -2.86 -2.26 -12.39
C GLU A 186 -2.02 -3.07 -13.38
N LEU A 187 -2.03 -4.41 -13.27
CA LEU A 187 -1.41 -5.30 -14.25
C LEU A 187 -2.01 -5.08 -15.65
N ALA A 188 -3.35 -5.03 -15.77
CA ALA A 188 -4.01 -4.79 -17.05
C ALA A 188 -3.61 -3.43 -17.65
N THR A 189 -3.51 -2.39 -16.82
CA THR A 189 -3.08 -1.05 -17.24
C THR A 189 -1.63 -1.06 -17.74
N LEU A 190 -0.71 -1.69 -17.01
CA LEU A 190 0.72 -1.73 -17.36
C LEU A 190 1.00 -2.61 -18.58
N SER A 191 0.28 -3.71 -18.73
CA SER A 191 0.42 -4.62 -19.89
C SER A 191 -0.33 -4.14 -21.14
N GLY A 192 -1.20 -3.13 -21.01
CA GLY A 192 -2.10 -2.69 -22.08
C GLY A 192 -3.21 -3.71 -22.39
N ASP A 193 -3.51 -4.60 -21.46
CA ASP A 193 -4.57 -5.58 -21.59
C ASP A 193 -5.94 -5.02 -21.14
N SER A 194 -7.01 -5.67 -21.59
CA SER A 194 -8.33 -5.44 -20.99
C SER A 194 -8.45 -6.20 -19.67
N PRO A 195 -9.16 -5.65 -18.66
CA PRO A 195 -9.37 -6.35 -17.40
C PRO A 195 -9.98 -7.76 -17.62
N SER A 196 -9.33 -8.78 -17.07
CA SER A 196 -9.80 -10.16 -17.14
C SER A 196 -10.43 -10.57 -15.81
N ARG A 197 -11.40 -11.48 -15.88
CA ARG A 197 -11.99 -12.12 -14.69
C ARG A 197 -11.45 -13.53 -14.45
N LYS A 198 -10.60 -14.04 -15.35
CA LYS A 198 -9.99 -15.38 -15.25
C LYS A 198 -8.48 -15.22 -15.14
N PHE A 199 -7.95 -15.53 -13.98
CA PHE A 199 -6.53 -15.44 -13.68
C PHE A 199 -5.93 -16.85 -13.62
N THR A 200 -5.45 -17.33 -14.77
CA THR A 200 -4.63 -18.53 -14.84
C THR A 200 -3.17 -18.12 -14.97
N SER A 201 -2.24 -18.96 -14.53
CA SER A 201 -0.80 -18.69 -14.69
C SER A 201 -0.42 -18.33 -16.13
N GLN A 202 -1.08 -18.96 -17.13
CA GLN A 202 -0.84 -18.67 -18.54
C GLN A 202 -1.28 -17.25 -18.94
N VAL A 203 -2.42 -16.78 -18.43
CA VAL A 203 -2.92 -15.41 -18.71
C VAL A 203 -2.01 -14.40 -18.04
N LEU A 204 -1.66 -14.60 -16.76
CA LEU A 204 -0.81 -13.70 -15.99
C LEU A 204 0.60 -13.60 -16.60
N ASN A 205 1.21 -14.73 -16.99
CA ASN A 205 2.51 -14.72 -17.67
C ASN A 205 2.48 -13.91 -18.97
N LYS A 206 1.45 -14.07 -19.80
CA LYS A 206 1.33 -13.29 -21.05
C LYS A 206 1.20 -11.79 -20.81
N SER A 207 0.53 -11.38 -19.72
CA SER A 207 0.46 -9.96 -19.37
C SER A 207 1.81 -9.45 -18.85
N LEU A 208 2.48 -10.22 -17.99
CA LEU A 208 3.80 -9.87 -17.46
C LEU A 208 4.89 -9.79 -18.55
N GLU A 209 4.83 -10.65 -19.56
CA GLU A 209 5.76 -10.62 -20.71
C GLU A 209 5.69 -9.31 -21.53
N LYS A 210 4.61 -8.54 -21.40
CA LYS A 210 4.45 -7.23 -22.07
C LYS A 210 5.04 -6.07 -21.27
N ILE A 211 5.31 -6.28 -19.99
CA ILE A 211 5.91 -5.27 -19.11
C ILE A 211 7.43 -5.39 -19.26
N PRO A 212 8.16 -4.28 -19.43
CA PRO A 212 9.61 -4.31 -19.60
C PRO A 212 10.33 -4.61 -18.28
N LEU A 213 10.22 -5.84 -17.79
CA LEU A 213 10.84 -6.29 -16.54
C LEU A 213 12.30 -6.67 -16.74
N MET A 214 13.16 -6.30 -15.81
CA MET A 214 14.54 -6.79 -15.75
C MET A 214 14.59 -8.23 -15.19
N ASP A 215 15.60 -9.00 -15.58
CA ASP A 215 15.77 -10.41 -15.16
C ASP A 215 15.85 -10.58 -13.62
N ARG A 216 16.33 -9.57 -12.90
CA ARG A 216 16.46 -9.57 -11.44
C ARG A 216 15.17 -9.26 -10.70
N GLN A 217 14.17 -8.73 -11.40
CA GLN A 217 12.94 -8.25 -10.77
C GLN A 217 11.96 -9.38 -10.51
N SER A 218 11.31 -9.27 -9.36
CA SER A 218 10.15 -10.08 -9.02
C SER A 218 8.87 -9.25 -9.12
N VAL A 219 7.76 -9.92 -9.39
CA VAL A 219 6.44 -9.29 -9.44
C VAL A 219 5.44 -10.09 -8.61
N ILE A 220 4.61 -9.39 -7.87
CA ILE A 220 3.46 -9.98 -7.20
C ILE A 220 2.20 -9.32 -7.75
N VAL A 221 1.25 -10.16 -8.17
CA VAL A 221 -0.09 -9.71 -8.60
C VAL A 221 -1.12 -10.20 -7.61
N THR A 222 -1.76 -9.28 -6.89
CA THR A 222 -2.89 -9.62 -6.01
C THR A 222 -4.17 -9.80 -6.84
N LEU A 223 -4.94 -10.85 -6.53
CA LEU A 223 -6.09 -11.32 -7.30
C LEU A 223 -7.37 -11.35 -6.45
N GLY A 224 -7.45 -10.50 -5.45
CA GLY A 224 -8.55 -10.46 -4.48
C GLY A 224 -8.77 -11.81 -3.80
N SER A 225 -9.99 -12.30 -3.78
CA SER A 225 -10.32 -13.61 -3.16
C SER A 225 -9.66 -14.82 -3.84
N GLN A 226 -9.13 -14.67 -5.05
CA GLN A 226 -8.42 -15.76 -5.74
C GLN A 226 -6.98 -15.94 -5.23
N GLY A 227 -6.47 -15.01 -4.41
CA GLY A 227 -5.15 -15.06 -3.81
C GLY A 227 -4.13 -14.20 -4.52
N VAL A 228 -2.95 -14.73 -4.79
CA VAL A 228 -1.79 -13.96 -5.25
C VAL A 228 -0.98 -14.76 -6.26
N TYR A 229 -0.47 -14.09 -7.28
CA TYR A 229 0.48 -14.66 -8.22
C TYR A 229 1.87 -14.09 -7.96
N VAL A 230 2.81 -14.93 -7.57
CA VAL A 230 4.23 -14.60 -7.38
C VAL A 230 4.99 -14.97 -8.64
N TYR A 231 5.65 -14.00 -9.26
CA TYR A 231 6.50 -14.21 -10.44
C TYR A 231 7.94 -13.84 -10.08
N GLU A 232 8.78 -14.85 -10.00
CA GLU A 232 10.18 -14.73 -9.61
C GLU A 232 11.04 -15.64 -10.48
N ASN A 233 12.21 -15.17 -10.95
CA ASN A 233 13.10 -15.93 -11.81
C ASN A 233 12.40 -16.53 -13.07
N LYS A 234 11.43 -15.80 -13.62
CA LYS A 234 10.58 -16.23 -14.76
C LYS A 234 9.69 -17.45 -14.45
N ILE A 235 9.52 -17.79 -13.17
CA ILE A 235 8.62 -18.84 -12.70
C ILE A 235 7.46 -18.19 -11.97
N GLY A 236 6.26 -18.54 -12.37
CA GLY A 236 5.03 -18.06 -11.74
C GLY A 236 4.41 -19.09 -10.81
N THR A 237 4.13 -18.72 -9.57
CA THR A 237 3.49 -19.54 -8.55
C THR A 237 2.18 -18.90 -8.11
N LEU A 238 1.07 -19.61 -8.19
CA LEU A 238 -0.21 -19.17 -7.66
C LEU A 238 -0.33 -19.59 -6.19
N VAL A 239 -0.49 -18.60 -5.33
CA VAL A 239 -0.78 -18.77 -3.90
C VAL A 239 -2.28 -18.56 -3.72
N PRO A 240 -3.05 -19.57 -3.31
CA PRO A 240 -4.52 -19.47 -3.23
C PRO A 240 -4.95 -18.48 -2.14
N GLY A 241 -6.09 -17.82 -2.36
CA GLY A 241 -6.74 -17.01 -1.35
C GLY A 241 -7.36 -17.82 -0.23
N LEU A 242 -7.83 -17.14 0.81
CA LEU A 242 -8.57 -17.75 1.91
C LEU A 242 -10.05 -17.36 1.81
N ASP A 243 -10.93 -18.31 2.08
CA ASP A 243 -12.37 -18.06 2.17
C ASP A 243 -12.71 -17.40 3.50
N VAL A 244 -13.08 -16.12 3.44
CA VAL A 244 -13.50 -15.34 4.60
C VAL A 244 -14.75 -14.52 4.28
N VAL A 245 -15.54 -14.20 5.28
CA VAL A 245 -16.66 -13.27 5.11
C VAL A 245 -16.12 -11.84 5.13
N SER A 246 -16.09 -11.21 3.97
CA SER A 246 -15.62 -9.83 3.84
C SER A 246 -16.65 -8.85 4.40
N VAL A 247 -16.18 -7.94 5.24
CA VAL A 247 -16.93 -6.80 5.81
C VAL A 247 -16.53 -5.51 5.09
N ASP A 248 -15.21 -5.28 4.94
CA ASP A 248 -14.66 -4.10 4.30
C ASP A 248 -13.30 -4.45 3.67
N THR A 249 -13.10 -4.14 2.40
CA THR A 249 -11.86 -4.45 1.67
C THR A 249 -10.85 -3.29 1.67
N THR A 250 -11.19 -2.17 2.30
CA THR A 250 -10.33 -0.98 2.37
C THR A 250 -9.01 -1.31 3.05
N GLY A 251 -7.90 -0.94 2.44
CA GLY A 251 -6.56 -1.16 3.00
C GLY A 251 -6.05 -2.61 2.95
N SER A 252 -6.82 -3.57 2.42
CA SER A 252 -6.37 -4.98 2.36
C SER A 252 -5.10 -5.17 1.51
N GLY A 253 -4.97 -4.40 0.43
CA GLY A 253 -3.74 -4.36 -0.37
C GLY A 253 -2.55 -3.80 0.41
N ASP A 254 -2.76 -2.77 1.23
CA ASP A 254 -1.72 -2.20 2.09
C ASP A 254 -1.32 -3.19 3.20
N CYS A 255 -2.31 -3.88 3.79
CA CYS A 255 -2.08 -4.97 4.73
C CYS A 255 -1.21 -6.07 4.11
N PHE A 256 -1.54 -6.47 2.87
CA PHE A 256 -0.76 -7.44 2.13
C PHE A 256 0.69 -6.99 1.93
N VAL A 257 0.93 -5.75 1.47
CA VAL A 257 2.28 -5.22 1.23
C VAL A 257 3.09 -5.20 2.53
N GLY A 258 2.53 -4.68 3.62
CA GLY A 258 3.20 -4.61 4.93
C GLY A 258 3.54 -6.01 5.47
N ALA A 259 2.59 -6.95 5.41
CA ALA A 259 2.78 -8.32 5.86
C ALA A 259 3.81 -9.08 5.01
N LEU A 260 3.78 -8.88 3.69
CA LEU A 260 4.77 -9.44 2.78
C LEU A 260 6.19 -8.98 3.13
N ALA A 261 6.38 -7.68 3.27
CA ALA A 261 7.68 -7.11 3.58
C ALA A 261 8.21 -7.61 4.93
N THR A 262 7.34 -7.69 5.95
CA THR A 262 7.68 -8.23 7.26
C THR A 262 8.18 -9.67 7.18
N GLN A 263 7.45 -10.54 6.49
CA GLN A 263 7.79 -11.94 6.40
C GLN A 263 8.99 -12.18 5.48
N TYR A 264 9.11 -11.41 4.39
CA TYR A 264 10.25 -11.47 3.49
C TYR A 264 11.57 -11.04 4.16
N LEU A 265 11.52 -10.02 5.01
CA LEU A 265 12.66 -9.58 5.83
C LEU A 265 13.25 -10.72 6.66
N VAL A 266 12.39 -11.58 7.23
CA VAL A 266 12.80 -12.66 8.14
C VAL A 266 13.29 -13.90 7.38
N HIS A 267 12.64 -14.27 6.29
CA HIS A 267 12.85 -15.57 5.64
C HIS A 267 13.46 -15.50 4.22
N GLY A 268 13.40 -14.36 3.55
CA GLY A 268 13.96 -14.17 2.21
C GLY A 268 13.28 -15.01 1.10
N ASN A 269 12.06 -15.52 1.34
CA ASN A 269 11.30 -16.32 0.39
C ASN A 269 9.98 -15.62 0.04
N LEU A 270 9.80 -15.21 -1.23
CA LEU A 270 8.62 -14.46 -1.66
C LEU A 270 7.33 -15.29 -1.64
N VAL A 271 7.40 -16.59 -1.94
CA VAL A 271 6.22 -17.46 -1.95
C VAL A 271 5.70 -17.65 -0.53
N ASP A 272 6.58 -17.94 0.44
CA ASP A 272 6.21 -18.09 1.84
C ASP A 272 5.70 -16.76 2.41
N ALA A 273 6.35 -15.65 2.05
CA ALA A 273 5.90 -14.32 2.43
C ALA A 273 4.50 -13.98 1.87
N ALA A 274 4.21 -14.40 0.63
CA ALA A 274 2.90 -14.21 0.01
C ALA A 274 1.81 -15.06 0.70
N TYR A 275 2.11 -16.29 1.13
CA TYR A 275 1.19 -17.08 1.94
C TYR A 275 0.83 -16.38 3.26
N PHE A 276 1.81 -15.87 3.97
CA PHE A 276 1.61 -15.13 5.20
C PHE A 276 0.81 -13.83 4.96
N ALA A 277 1.18 -13.09 3.93
CA ALA A 277 0.51 -11.84 3.57
C ALA A 277 -0.95 -12.04 3.15
N ASN A 278 -1.27 -13.14 2.47
CA ASN A 278 -2.66 -13.52 2.17
C ASN A 278 -3.49 -13.75 3.43
N LYS A 279 -2.92 -14.41 4.46
CA LYS A 279 -3.59 -14.59 5.75
C LYS A 279 -3.88 -13.25 6.42
N ALA A 280 -2.87 -12.35 6.46
CA ALA A 280 -3.03 -11.02 7.05
C ALA A 280 -4.11 -10.20 6.30
N ALA A 281 -4.07 -10.18 4.97
CA ALA A 281 -5.06 -9.49 4.14
C ALA A 281 -6.46 -10.10 4.29
N ALA A 282 -6.59 -11.42 4.39
CA ALA A 282 -7.86 -12.09 4.64
C ALA A 282 -8.46 -11.72 6.00
N LEU A 283 -7.64 -11.57 7.05
CA LEU A 283 -8.09 -11.08 8.35
C LEU A 283 -8.51 -9.61 8.29
N SER A 284 -7.77 -8.76 7.59
CA SER A 284 -8.10 -7.33 7.51
C SER A 284 -9.48 -7.10 6.90
N VAL A 285 -9.87 -7.84 5.85
CA VAL A 285 -11.18 -7.66 5.23
C VAL A 285 -12.36 -8.08 6.09
N THR A 286 -12.15 -8.75 7.21
CA THR A 286 -13.21 -9.14 8.18
C THR A 286 -13.57 -8.02 9.16
N LYS A 287 -12.83 -6.91 9.13
CA LYS A 287 -12.99 -5.75 10.04
C LYS A 287 -13.23 -4.48 9.21
N LYS A 288 -13.83 -3.45 9.80
CA LYS A 288 -14.03 -2.15 9.14
C LYS A 288 -12.77 -1.29 9.22
N GLY A 289 -12.58 -0.44 8.19
CA GLY A 289 -11.54 0.58 8.08
C GLY A 289 -10.23 0.06 7.51
N ALA A 290 -9.34 0.96 7.13
CA ALA A 290 -8.03 0.65 6.56
C ALA A 290 -7.01 0.27 7.65
N SER A 291 -6.32 1.25 8.25
CA SER A 291 -5.33 0.97 9.30
C SER A 291 -5.92 0.27 10.53
N ALA A 292 -7.17 0.59 10.90
CA ALA A 292 -7.86 -0.02 12.03
C ALA A 292 -8.07 -1.53 11.88
N SER A 293 -8.20 -2.03 10.64
CA SER A 293 -8.44 -3.45 10.33
C SER A 293 -7.17 -4.32 10.35
N MET A 294 -5.98 -3.71 10.33
CA MET A 294 -4.70 -4.44 10.27
C MET A 294 -4.57 -5.44 11.44
N PRO A 295 -4.29 -6.72 11.18
CA PRO A 295 -4.16 -7.73 12.22
C PRO A 295 -2.83 -7.59 12.98
N VAL A 296 -2.79 -8.12 14.19
CA VAL A 296 -1.53 -8.35 14.92
C VAL A 296 -0.95 -9.72 14.57
N LEU A 297 0.35 -9.90 14.82
CA LEU A 297 1.07 -11.13 14.47
C LEU A 297 0.38 -12.40 14.99
N GLU A 298 -0.10 -12.37 16.23
CA GLU A 298 -0.78 -13.51 16.87
C GLU A 298 -2.05 -13.94 16.12
N GLU A 299 -2.84 -12.98 15.62
CA GLU A 299 -4.04 -13.28 14.83
C GLU A 299 -3.67 -13.98 13.52
N VAL A 300 -2.61 -13.54 12.84
CA VAL A 300 -2.17 -14.12 11.55
C VAL A 300 -1.61 -15.53 11.71
N VAL A 301 -0.79 -15.73 12.74
CA VAL A 301 -0.18 -17.05 13.02
C VAL A 301 -1.23 -18.08 13.42
N ASN A 302 -2.25 -17.67 14.17
CA ASN A 302 -3.33 -18.55 14.64
C ASN A 302 -4.43 -18.81 13.60
N LEU A 303 -4.41 -18.12 12.45
CA LEU A 303 -5.35 -18.40 11.36
C LEU A 303 -4.98 -19.74 10.70
N ILE A 304 -5.86 -20.72 10.88
CA ILE A 304 -5.72 -22.11 10.40
C ILE A 304 -6.19 -22.22 8.95
#